data_2de3a3728cf9208f105fee1add4e1802
#
_entry.id   2de3a3728cf9208f105fee1add4e1802
#
_cell.length_a   1.000
_cell.length_b   1.000
_cell.length_c   1.000
_cell.angle_alpha   90.00
_cell.angle_beta   90.00
_cell.angle_gamma   90.00
#
_symmetry.space_group_name_H-M   'P 1'
#
loop_
_entity.id
_entity.type
_entity.pdbx_description
1 polymer ?
#
loop_
_entity_poly.entity_id
_entity_poly.type
_entity_poly.pdbx_seq_one_letter_code
_entity_poly.pdbx_strand_id
1 'polypeptide(L)'
;MLGVPDLDRRNVTTAEVVISVRGLRKRDGDVEAVAGIDLQVSRGEIFAFLGPNGAGKTTTIEILEGYRDRSGGDVEVLGVDPQQAGRHWREQLGVVLQSSSLYPNLTVRESLRLFGGYYSRPRDVGEVIDLVGLGEKADARVRTLSGGQQRRLDLGLALVGDPELVFLDEPTTGFDPSARRTAWASSPACASSARPSS
;
A
#
# COMPACT_ATOMS: atom_id res chain seq x y z
N MET A 1 -16.51 46.88 -20.13
CA MET A 1 -16.76 45.50 -20.57
C MET A 1 -15.39 44.82 -20.66
N LEU A 2 -14.92 44.24 -19.58
CA LEU A 2 -13.61 43.58 -19.47
C LEU A 2 -13.85 42.09 -19.60
N GLY A 3 -13.33 41.50 -20.69
CA GLY A 3 -13.44 40.09 -20.98
C GLY A 3 -12.66 39.26 -19.99
N VAL A 4 -13.31 38.28 -19.37
CA VAL A 4 -12.70 37.23 -18.57
C VAL A 4 -11.96 36.29 -19.51
N PRO A 5 -10.67 35.99 -19.32
CA PRO A 5 -9.97 35.02 -20.16
C PRO A 5 -10.55 33.62 -19.94
N ASP A 6 -10.88 32.99 -21.08
CA ASP A 6 -11.31 31.60 -21.18
C ASP A 6 -10.21 30.68 -20.67
N LEU A 7 -10.41 30.15 -19.46
CA LEU A 7 -9.52 29.14 -18.86
C LEU A 7 -9.65 27.86 -19.68
N ASP A 8 -8.61 27.58 -20.42
CA ASP A 8 -8.41 26.46 -21.32
C ASP A 8 -8.76 25.10 -20.65
N ARG A 9 -9.93 24.57 -21.02
CA ARG A 9 -10.43 23.24 -20.62
C ARG A 9 -9.75 22.10 -21.38
N ARG A 10 -8.48 22.24 -21.73
CA ARG A 10 -7.72 21.22 -22.47
C ARG A 10 -6.56 20.72 -21.61
N ASN A 11 -6.78 19.66 -20.89
CA ASN A 11 -5.94 18.52 -20.48
C ASN A 11 -6.40 17.93 -19.16
N VAL A 12 -7.62 17.44 -19.10
CA VAL A 12 -7.96 16.40 -18.12
C VAL A 12 -7.50 15.10 -18.77
N THR A 13 -6.22 14.77 -18.60
CA THR A 13 -5.78 13.38 -18.69
C THR A 13 -6.62 12.64 -17.66
N THR A 14 -7.57 11.81 -18.10
CA THR A 14 -8.34 10.94 -17.20
C THR A 14 -7.32 10.03 -16.54
N ALA A 15 -6.95 10.36 -15.30
CA ALA A 15 -6.02 9.55 -14.52
C ALA A 15 -6.62 8.14 -14.43
N GLU A 16 -5.83 7.13 -14.79
CA GLU A 16 -6.23 5.73 -14.74
C GLU A 16 -6.67 5.38 -13.31
N VAL A 17 -7.90 4.87 -13.17
CA VAL A 17 -8.43 4.43 -11.89
C VAL A 17 -7.83 3.07 -11.56
N VAL A 18 -7.14 2.96 -10.42
CA VAL A 18 -6.49 1.73 -9.94
C VAL A 18 -7.30 1.03 -8.85
N ILE A 19 -8.17 1.75 -8.13
CA ILE A 19 -9.14 1.18 -7.20
C ILE A 19 -10.50 1.80 -7.51
N SER A 20 -11.52 0.97 -7.70
CA SER A 20 -12.92 1.37 -7.85
C SER A 20 -13.79 0.54 -6.92
N VAL A 21 -14.54 1.19 -6.04
CA VAL A 21 -15.44 0.56 -5.08
C VAL A 21 -16.79 1.21 -5.15
N ARG A 22 -17.84 0.40 -5.22
CA ARG A 22 -19.26 0.86 -5.25
C ARG A 22 -20.09 0.05 -4.28
N GLY A 23 -20.67 0.72 -3.31
CA GLY A 23 -21.60 0.14 -2.34
C GLY A 23 -21.00 -1.02 -1.54
N LEU A 24 -19.69 -1.01 -1.26
CA LEU A 24 -19.01 -2.10 -0.56
C LEU A 24 -19.65 -2.37 0.80
N ARG A 25 -20.04 -3.60 1.03
CA ARG A 25 -20.59 -4.09 2.29
C ARG A 25 -19.85 -5.32 2.81
N LYS A 26 -19.68 -5.37 4.13
CA LYS A 26 -19.20 -6.56 4.83
C LYS A 26 -20.00 -6.79 6.09
N ARG A 27 -20.53 -8.01 6.22
CA ARG A 27 -21.19 -8.50 7.43
C ARG A 27 -20.44 -9.73 7.94
N ASP A 28 -20.21 -9.76 9.24
CA ASP A 28 -19.68 -10.91 9.97
C ASP A 28 -20.75 -11.32 11.00
N GLY A 29 -21.55 -12.32 10.68
CA GLY A 29 -22.74 -12.67 11.42
C GLY A 29 -23.74 -11.50 11.46
N ASP A 30 -24.08 -11.04 12.67
CA ASP A 30 -25.02 -9.92 12.88
C ASP A 30 -24.33 -8.53 12.86
N VAL A 31 -22.99 -8.48 12.78
CA VAL A 31 -22.23 -7.23 12.79
C VAL A 31 -22.00 -6.76 11.36
N GLU A 32 -22.44 -5.54 11.05
CA GLU A 32 -22.11 -4.87 9.79
C GLU A 32 -20.79 -4.11 9.94
N ALA A 33 -19.70 -4.72 9.48
CA ALA A 33 -18.36 -4.14 9.59
C ALA A 33 -18.09 -3.03 8.55
N VAL A 34 -18.74 -3.11 7.38
CA VAL A 34 -18.71 -2.09 6.32
C VAL A 34 -20.13 -1.91 5.76
N ALA A 35 -20.63 -0.69 5.77
CA ALA A 35 -22.05 -0.37 5.55
C ALA A 35 -22.34 0.41 4.24
N GLY A 36 -21.64 0.08 3.16
CA GLY A 36 -21.85 0.72 1.86
C GLY A 36 -20.86 1.88 1.61
N ILE A 37 -19.62 1.53 1.25
CA ILE A 37 -18.57 2.50 0.92
C ILE A 37 -18.43 2.63 -0.59
N ASP A 38 -18.34 3.87 -1.07
CA ASP A 38 -17.94 4.21 -2.44
C ASP A 38 -16.61 4.95 -2.39
N LEU A 39 -15.64 4.55 -3.21
CA LEU A 39 -14.37 5.24 -3.36
C LEU A 39 -13.72 4.95 -4.71
N GLN A 40 -12.89 5.88 -5.17
CA GLN A 40 -12.01 5.71 -6.31
C GLN A 40 -10.62 6.22 -5.97
N VAL A 41 -9.59 5.51 -6.44
CA VAL A 41 -8.19 5.93 -6.33
C VAL A 41 -7.57 5.86 -7.70
N SER A 42 -6.90 6.93 -8.11
CA SER A 42 -6.23 7.06 -9.41
C SER A 42 -4.76 6.64 -9.31
N ARG A 43 -4.17 6.24 -10.42
CA ARG A 43 -2.73 5.95 -10.50
C ARG A 43 -1.90 7.16 -10.08
N GLY A 44 -0.92 6.93 -9.21
CA GLY A 44 -0.07 7.99 -8.63
C GLY A 44 -0.71 8.79 -7.50
N GLU A 45 -1.94 8.47 -7.12
CA GLU A 45 -2.62 9.09 -5.98
C GLU A 45 -2.20 8.45 -4.66
N ILE A 46 -2.08 9.28 -3.62
CA ILE A 46 -1.92 8.83 -2.23
C ILE A 46 -3.27 8.99 -1.55
N PHE A 47 -3.92 7.87 -1.29
CA PHE A 47 -5.22 7.82 -0.64
C PHE A 47 -5.09 7.38 0.83
N ALA A 48 -5.79 8.02 1.74
CA ALA A 48 -5.76 7.69 3.17
C ALA A 48 -7.15 7.42 3.73
N PHE A 49 -7.31 6.25 4.37
CA PHE A 49 -8.49 5.96 5.17
C PHE A 49 -8.37 6.60 6.55
N LEU A 50 -9.23 7.57 6.83
CA LEU A 50 -9.29 8.25 8.12
C LEU A 50 -10.60 7.90 8.83
N GLY A 51 -10.55 7.72 10.14
CA GLY A 51 -11.75 7.43 10.93
C GLY A 51 -11.43 6.76 12.27
N PRO A 52 -12.42 6.66 13.19
CA PRO A 52 -12.25 6.03 14.49
C PRO A 52 -11.94 4.53 14.37
N ASN A 53 -11.49 3.92 15.48
CA ASN A 53 -11.35 2.48 15.56
C ASN A 53 -12.72 1.82 15.43
N GLY A 54 -12.79 0.70 14.73
CA GLY A 54 -14.05 0.02 14.44
C GLY A 54 -14.84 0.57 13.24
N ALA A 55 -14.36 1.61 12.55
CA ALA A 55 -15.01 2.17 11.35
C ALA A 55 -14.87 1.31 10.08
N GLY A 56 -14.41 0.07 10.18
CA GLY A 56 -14.27 -0.84 9.04
C GLY A 56 -13.06 -0.59 8.15
N LYS A 57 -12.09 0.27 8.56
CA LYS A 57 -10.90 0.60 7.74
C LYS A 57 -10.06 -0.63 7.39
N THR A 58 -9.63 -1.38 8.38
CA THR A 58 -8.84 -2.62 8.19
C THR A 58 -9.62 -3.63 7.37
N THR A 59 -10.90 -3.83 7.68
CA THR A 59 -11.78 -4.72 6.91
C THR A 59 -11.88 -4.30 5.44
N THR A 60 -11.99 -3.00 5.17
CA THR A 60 -12.02 -2.49 3.79
C THR A 60 -10.69 -2.76 3.09
N ILE A 61 -9.55 -2.46 3.73
CA ILE A 61 -8.22 -2.73 3.17
C ILE A 61 -8.03 -4.22 2.89
N GLU A 62 -8.36 -5.11 3.84
CA GLU A 62 -8.29 -6.57 3.67
C GLU A 62 -9.13 -7.08 2.49
N ILE A 63 -10.28 -6.44 2.20
CA ILE A 63 -11.09 -6.75 1.03
C ILE A 63 -10.40 -6.28 -0.26
N LEU A 64 -9.83 -5.08 -0.27
CA LEU A 64 -9.11 -4.54 -1.43
C LEU A 64 -7.84 -5.34 -1.75
N GLU A 65 -7.20 -5.91 -0.73
CA GLU A 65 -6.04 -6.80 -0.86
C GLU A 65 -6.42 -8.23 -1.31
N GLY A 66 -7.71 -8.56 -1.34
CA GLY A 66 -8.20 -9.91 -1.63
C GLY A 66 -7.90 -10.93 -0.51
N TYR A 67 -7.69 -10.43 0.71
CA TYR A 67 -7.49 -11.27 1.91
C TYR A 67 -8.82 -11.65 2.57
N ARG A 68 -9.86 -10.83 2.42
CA ARG A 68 -11.19 -11.04 2.97
C ARG A 68 -12.26 -10.87 1.91
N ASP A 69 -13.27 -11.75 1.93
CA ASP A 69 -14.43 -11.65 1.03
C ASP A 69 -15.39 -10.54 1.50
N ARG A 70 -15.92 -9.75 0.56
CA ARG A 70 -17.04 -8.85 0.80
C ARG A 70 -18.37 -9.58 0.86
N SER A 71 -19.38 -8.96 1.47
CA SER A 71 -20.75 -9.47 1.48
C SER A 71 -21.64 -8.86 0.38
N GLY A 72 -21.21 -7.75 -0.23
CA GLY A 72 -21.92 -7.08 -1.31
C GLY A 72 -21.17 -5.86 -1.84
N GLY A 73 -21.70 -5.29 -2.93
CA GLY A 73 -21.06 -4.20 -3.66
C GLY A 73 -20.07 -4.68 -4.70
N ASP A 74 -19.57 -3.75 -5.51
CA ASP A 74 -18.60 -4.00 -6.56
C ASP A 74 -17.23 -3.46 -6.15
N VAL A 75 -16.18 -4.26 -6.34
CA VAL A 75 -14.80 -3.89 -6.05
C VAL A 75 -13.91 -4.31 -7.20
N GLU A 76 -13.11 -3.38 -7.67
CA GLU A 76 -12.10 -3.59 -8.69
C GLU A 76 -10.79 -2.95 -8.23
N VAL A 77 -9.69 -3.70 -8.27
CA VAL A 77 -8.34 -3.25 -7.94
C VAL A 77 -7.42 -3.70 -9.07
N LEU A 78 -6.74 -2.75 -9.70
CA LEU A 78 -5.91 -2.98 -10.89
C LEU A 78 -6.67 -3.74 -11.98
N GLY A 79 -7.95 -3.38 -12.21
CA GLY A 79 -8.79 -3.99 -13.24
C GLY A 79 -9.34 -5.39 -12.91
N VAL A 80 -9.16 -5.87 -11.67
CA VAL A 80 -9.55 -7.24 -11.26
C VAL A 80 -10.38 -7.19 -9.98
N ASP A 81 -11.42 -8.05 -9.90
CA ASP A 81 -12.14 -8.30 -8.64
C ASP A 81 -11.25 -9.10 -7.67
N PRO A 82 -10.89 -8.52 -6.49
CA PRO A 82 -10.02 -9.18 -5.52
C PRO A 82 -10.47 -10.58 -5.07
N GLN A 83 -11.78 -10.84 -5.03
CA GLN A 83 -12.34 -12.17 -4.66
C GLN A 83 -12.04 -13.25 -5.73
N GLN A 84 -11.81 -12.85 -6.97
CA GLN A 84 -11.51 -13.75 -8.08
C GLN A 84 -10.04 -13.70 -8.49
N ALA A 85 -9.24 -12.90 -7.79
CA ALA A 85 -7.87 -12.61 -8.16
C ALA A 85 -6.92 -13.81 -7.94
N GLY A 86 -6.11 -14.06 -8.95
CA GLY A 86 -5.10 -15.11 -8.94
C GLY A 86 -3.74 -14.61 -8.39
N ARG A 87 -2.75 -15.52 -8.44
CA ARG A 87 -1.40 -15.25 -7.96
C ARG A 87 -0.75 -14.03 -8.65
N HIS A 88 -0.85 -13.95 -9.97
CA HIS A 88 -0.23 -12.87 -10.74
C HIS A 88 -0.72 -11.48 -10.34
N TRP A 89 -2.02 -11.35 -10.04
CA TRP A 89 -2.56 -10.09 -9.53
C TRP A 89 -1.98 -9.74 -8.14
N ARG A 90 -1.83 -10.74 -7.24
CA ARG A 90 -1.25 -10.51 -5.90
C ARG A 90 0.21 -10.09 -5.97
N GLU A 91 0.95 -10.49 -6.98
CA GLU A 91 2.33 -10.06 -7.20
C GLU A 91 2.44 -8.58 -7.53
N GLN A 92 1.34 -7.93 -7.98
CA GLN A 92 1.27 -6.49 -8.25
C GLN A 92 0.97 -5.65 -7.00
N LEU A 93 0.72 -6.29 -5.87
CA LEU A 93 0.43 -5.61 -4.61
C LEU A 93 1.61 -5.69 -3.65
N GLY A 94 1.92 -4.55 -3.03
CA GLY A 94 2.78 -4.47 -1.85
C GLY A 94 1.93 -4.22 -0.62
N VAL A 95 2.16 -4.96 0.47
CA VAL A 95 1.41 -4.80 1.72
C VAL A 95 2.38 -4.62 2.87
N VAL A 96 2.20 -3.52 3.64
CA VAL A 96 2.93 -3.27 4.88
C VAL A 96 1.95 -3.38 6.04
N LEU A 97 2.06 -4.45 6.81
CA LEU A 97 1.20 -4.72 7.96
C LEU A 97 1.59 -3.87 9.18
N GLN A 98 0.65 -3.66 10.09
CA GLN A 98 0.87 -2.96 11.36
C GLN A 98 1.95 -3.65 12.22
N SER A 99 1.96 -4.98 12.25
CA SER A 99 2.97 -5.79 12.93
C SER A 99 3.57 -6.78 11.94
N SER A 100 4.84 -6.63 11.66
CA SER A 100 5.57 -7.55 10.80
C SER A 100 6.32 -8.59 11.62
N SER A 101 6.15 -9.85 11.26
CA SER A 101 6.96 -10.94 11.80
C SER A 101 8.26 -11.07 11.02
N LEU A 102 9.17 -10.12 11.21
CA LEU A 102 10.50 -10.19 10.60
C LEU A 102 11.31 -11.36 11.15
N TYR A 103 12.12 -11.99 10.31
CA TYR A 103 13.05 -13.05 10.73
C TYR A 103 14.26 -12.44 11.47
N PRO A 104 14.35 -12.54 12.80
CA PRO A 104 15.30 -11.75 13.59
C PRO A 104 16.77 -12.12 13.33
N ASN A 105 17.02 -13.34 12.86
CA ASN A 105 18.35 -13.88 12.61
C ASN A 105 18.86 -13.64 11.18
N LEU A 106 18.00 -13.29 10.24
CA LEU A 106 18.42 -12.90 8.89
C LEU A 106 18.98 -11.47 8.91
N THR A 107 19.85 -11.18 7.95
CA THR A 107 20.25 -9.81 7.62
C THR A 107 19.17 -9.11 6.80
N VAL A 108 19.26 -7.79 6.67
CA VAL A 108 18.38 -7.01 5.78
C VAL A 108 18.41 -7.58 4.36
N ARG A 109 19.62 -7.82 3.83
CA ARG A 109 19.83 -8.37 2.49
C ARG A 109 19.24 -9.77 2.33
N GLU A 110 19.44 -10.64 3.30
CA GLU A 110 18.88 -12.00 3.28
C GLU A 110 17.36 -11.99 3.36
N SER A 111 16.77 -11.10 4.17
CA SER A 111 15.33 -10.94 4.26
C SER A 111 14.73 -10.52 2.92
N LEU A 112 15.30 -9.51 2.26
CA LEU A 112 14.83 -9.05 0.95
C LEU A 112 15.01 -10.13 -0.14
N ARG A 113 16.11 -10.87 -0.14
CA ARG A 113 16.31 -12.00 -1.07
C ARG A 113 15.28 -13.10 -0.87
N LEU A 114 15.01 -13.46 0.41
CA LEU A 114 14.01 -14.48 0.74
C LEU A 114 12.64 -14.08 0.21
N PHE A 115 12.19 -12.85 0.50
CA PHE A 115 10.89 -12.38 0.05
C PHE A 115 10.84 -12.15 -1.46
N GLY A 116 11.90 -11.65 -2.08
CA GLY A 116 12.03 -11.52 -3.52
C GLY A 116 11.81 -12.85 -4.25
N GLY A 117 12.20 -13.98 -3.63
CA GLY A 117 11.99 -15.31 -4.17
C GLY A 117 10.53 -15.75 -4.32
N TYR A 118 9.57 -15.04 -3.73
CA TYR A 118 8.14 -15.30 -3.92
C TYR A 118 7.56 -14.66 -5.20
N TYR A 119 8.28 -13.70 -5.81
CA TYR A 119 7.83 -12.95 -6.98
C TYR A 119 8.48 -13.43 -8.26
N SER A 120 7.74 -13.34 -9.36
CA SER A 120 8.23 -13.75 -10.69
C SER A 120 9.31 -12.82 -11.24
N ARG A 121 9.24 -11.52 -10.89
CA ARG A 121 10.14 -10.47 -11.35
C ARG A 121 10.45 -9.50 -10.20
N PRO A 122 11.25 -9.91 -9.21
CA PRO A 122 11.60 -9.02 -8.11
C PRO A 122 12.54 -7.90 -8.57
N ARG A 123 12.48 -6.76 -7.87
CA ARG A 123 13.50 -5.71 -7.98
C ARG A 123 14.87 -6.21 -7.52
N ASP A 124 15.93 -5.57 -7.99
CA ASP A 124 17.27 -5.78 -7.43
C ASP A 124 17.29 -5.45 -5.94
N VAL A 125 17.84 -6.34 -5.14
CA VAL A 125 17.88 -6.21 -3.68
C VAL A 125 18.72 -5.01 -3.23
N GLY A 126 19.79 -4.69 -3.96
CA GLY A 126 20.62 -3.52 -3.68
C GLY A 126 19.84 -2.22 -3.89
N GLU A 127 19.12 -2.12 -5.01
CA GLU A 127 18.24 -0.96 -5.30
C GLU A 127 17.17 -0.78 -4.22
N VAL A 128 16.54 -1.86 -3.74
CA VAL A 128 15.54 -1.79 -2.67
C VAL A 128 16.17 -1.33 -1.35
N ILE A 129 17.37 -1.84 -1.00
CA ILE A 129 18.11 -1.42 0.20
C ILE A 129 18.39 0.09 0.16
N ASP A 130 18.83 0.60 -0.97
CA ASP A 130 19.13 2.02 -1.15
C ASP A 130 17.86 2.87 -1.10
N LEU A 131 16.76 2.40 -1.74
CA LEU A 131 15.47 3.07 -1.76
C LEU A 131 14.90 3.28 -0.35
N VAL A 132 15.05 2.27 0.54
CA VAL A 132 14.57 2.37 1.93
C VAL A 132 15.62 2.94 2.90
N GLY A 133 16.78 3.36 2.40
CA GLY A 133 17.85 3.99 3.18
C GLY A 133 18.45 3.07 4.23
N LEU A 134 18.70 1.80 3.88
CA LEU A 134 19.32 0.79 4.75
C LEU A 134 20.70 0.33 4.25
N GLY A 135 21.36 1.09 3.36
CA GLY A 135 22.66 0.74 2.79
C GLY A 135 23.70 0.36 3.84
N GLU A 136 23.90 1.20 4.87
CA GLU A 136 24.85 0.93 5.97
C GLU A 136 24.46 -0.28 6.86
N LYS A 137 23.22 -0.75 6.76
CA LYS A 137 22.65 -1.86 7.54
C LYS A 137 22.32 -3.08 6.70
N ALA A 138 22.75 -3.11 5.44
CA ALA A 138 22.44 -4.18 4.50
C ALA A 138 22.78 -5.58 5.05
N ASP A 139 23.90 -5.70 5.72
CA ASP A 139 24.41 -6.98 6.27
C ASP A 139 24.23 -7.07 7.81
N ALA A 140 23.51 -6.11 8.42
CA ALA A 140 23.11 -6.17 9.83
C ALA A 140 21.92 -7.12 10.03
N ARG A 141 21.93 -7.87 11.15
CA ARG A 141 20.81 -8.76 11.50
C ARG A 141 19.59 -7.94 11.90
N VAL A 142 18.41 -8.38 11.49
CA VAL A 142 17.12 -7.71 11.76
C VAL A 142 16.93 -7.40 13.25
N ARG A 143 17.29 -8.32 14.15
CA ARG A 143 17.21 -8.12 15.61
C ARG A 143 18.04 -6.95 16.16
N THR A 144 19.02 -6.46 15.40
CA THR A 144 19.90 -5.35 15.80
C THR A 144 19.43 -4.00 15.25
N LEU A 145 18.37 -3.99 14.44
CA LEU A 145 17.80 -2.80 13.87
C LEU A 145 16.95 -2.02 14.89
N SER A 146 17.00 -0.70 14.84
CA SER A 146 16.03 0.13 15.56
C SER A 146 14.61 -0.07 14.98
N GLY A 147 13.57 0.28 15.75
CA GLY A 147 12.18 0.17 15.27
C GLY A 147 11.94 0.91 13.95
N GLY A 148 12.53 2.11 13.79
CA GLY A 148 12.44 2.85 12.53
C GLY A 148 13.17 2.15 11.36
N GLN A 149 14.30 1.46 11.64
CA GLN A 149 15.01 0.67 10.63
C GLN A 149 14.22 -0.60 10.27
N GLN A 150 13.60 -1.26 11.25
CA GLN A 150 12.71 -2.40 11.00
C GLN A 150 11.54 -1.96 10.12
N ARG A 151 10.91 -0.81 10.41
CA ARG A 151 9.80 -0.29 9.61
C ARG A 151 10.22 0.04 8.16
N ARG A 152 11.46 0.52 7.95
CA ARG A 152 12.02 0.70 6.61
C ARG A 152 12.27 -0.63 5.90
N LEU A 153 12.68 -1.67 6.62
CA LEU A 153 12.79 -3.01 6.06
C LEU A 153 11.41 -3.56 5.66
N ASP A 154 10.36 -3.37 6.48
CA ASP A 154 9.00 -3.76 6.12
C ASP A 154 8.53 -3.13 4.80
N LEU A 155 8.81 -1.84 4.64
CA LEU A 155 8.56 -1.18 3.36
C LEU A 155 9.37 -1.81 2.22
N GLY A 156 10.63 -2.12 2.44
CA GLY A 156 11.48 -2.81 1.47
C GLY A 156 10.91 -4.17 1.05
N LEU A 157 10.38 -4.94 2.01
CA LEU A 157 9.74 -6.23 1.74
C LEU A 157 8.47 -6.07 0.89
N ALA A 158 7.70 -5.01 1.09
CA ALA A 158 6.54 -4.70 0.27
C ALA A 158 6.93 -4.24 -1.15
N LEU A 159 8.08 -3.58 -1.30
CA LEU A 159 8.55 -3.03 -2.57
C LEU A 159 9.38 -4.01 -3.41
N VAL A 160 9.90 -5.08 -2.82
CA VAL A 160 10.82 -6.02 -3.51
C VAL A 160 10.14 -6.75 -4.67
N GLY A 161 8.80 -6.91 -4.63
CA GLY A 161 8.01 -7.49 -5.71
C GLY A 161 7.77 -6.56 -6.90
N ASP A 162 8.26 -5.33 -6.86
CA ASP A 162 7.96 -4.27 -7.85
C ASP A 162 6.44 -4.00 -8.02
N PRO A 163 5.72 -3.72 -6.92
CA PRO A 163 4.27 -3.62 -6.96
C PRO A 163 3.79 -2.36 -7.70
N GLU A 164 2.61 -2.45 -8.34
CA GLU A 164 1.90 -1.31 -8.92
C GLU A 164 1.09 -0.53 -7.88
N LEU A 165 0.69 -1.18 -6.79
CA LEU A 165 -0.10 -0.60 -5.71
C LEU A 165 0.45 -1.05 -4.35
N VAL A 166 0.59 -0.11 -3.41
CA VAL A 166 1.07 -0.42 -2.05
C VAL A 166 0.01 -0.03 -1.02
N PHE A 167 -0.38 -1.01 -0.20
CA PHE A 167 -1.21 -0.80 0.99
C PHE A 167 -0.33 -0.63 2.23
N LEU A 168 -0.64 0.39 3.04
CA LEU A 168 0.07 0.66 4.29
C LEU A 168 -0.93 0.70 5.44
N ASP A 169 -0.85 -0.26 6.35
CA ASP A 169 -1.67 -0.26 7.57
C ASP A 169 -0.97 0.53 8.68
N GLU A 170 -1.58 1.64 9.11
CA GLU A 170 -1.10 2.58 10.15
C GLU A 170 0.37 3.03 10.01
N PRO A 171 0.76 3.74 8.93
CA PRO A 171 2.16 4.14 8.69
C PRO A 171 2.69 5.22 9.64
N THR A 172 1.96 5.61 10.70
CA THR A 172 2.21 6.83 11.47
C THR A 172 3.39 6.76 12.44
N THR A 173 3.94 5.59 12.74
CA THR A 173 5.10 5.44 13.65
C THR A 173 6.35 5.08 12.86
N GLY A 174 7.22 6.06 12.58
CA GLY A 174 8.60 5.79 12.13
C GLY A 174 8.99 6.22 10.71
N PHE A 175 8.10 6.82 9.93
CA PHE A 175 8.46 7.40 8.65
C PHE A 175 8.83 8.88 8.77
N ASP A 176 10.11 9.18 8.51
CA ASP A 176 10.56 10.54 8.22
C ASP A 176 9.87 11.04 6.93
N PRO A 177 9.40 12.30 6.88
CA PRO A 177 8.79 12.91 5.69
C PRO A 177 9.64 12.83 4.41
N SER A 178 10.97 12.73 4.53
CA SER A 178 11.88 12.57 3.40
C SER A 178 11.84 11.15 2.82
N ALA A 179 11.83 10.11 3.67
CA ALA A 179 11.69 8.72 3.26
C ALA A 179 10.35 8.46 2.55
N ARG A 180 9.27 9.14 2.98
CA ARG A 180 7.98 9.13 2.29
C ARG A 180 8.11 9.60 0.84
N ARG A 181 8.71 10.78 0.62
CA ARG A 181 8.84 11.35 -0.73
C ARG A 181 9.65 10.48 -1.67
N THR A 182 10.71 9.85 -1.18
CA THR A 182 11.58 8.99 -2.00
C THR A 182 10.88 7.68 -2.38
N ALA A 183 10.21 7.02 -1.42
CA ALA A 183 9.44 5.81 -1.68
C ALA A 183 8.27 6.06 -2.65
N TRP A 184 7.64 7.24 -2.57
CA TRP A 184 6.48 7.59 -3.40
C TRP A 184 6.86 8.10 -4.79
N ALA A 185 8.02 8.71 -4.97
CA ALA A 185 8.51 9.08 -6.30
C ALA A 185 8.84 7.86 -7.18
N SER A 186 9.03 6.69 -6.56
CA SER A 186 9.44 5.45 -7.22
C SER A 186 8.30 4.43 -7.40
N SER A 187 7.10 4.69 -6.86
CA SER A 187 5.94 3.80 -6.97
C SER A 187 4.74 4.52 -7.62
N PRO A 188 4.09 3.92 -8.61
CA PRO A 188 3.04 4.62 -9.39
C PRO A 188 1.72 4.86 -8.64
N ALA A 189 1.44 4.17 -7.53
CA ALA A 189 0.24 4.42 -6.71
C ALA A 189 0.42 3.92 -5.27
N CYS A 190 -0.08 4.66 -4.26
CA CYS A 190 -0.03 4.26 -2.85
C CYS A 190 -1.33 4.59 -2.12
N ALA A 191 -1.94 3.60 -1.46
CA ALA A 191 -3.09 3.77 -0.57
C ALA A 191 -2.65 3.62 0.90
N SER A 192 -2.99 4.58 1.77
CA SER A 192 -2.54 4.62 3.17
C SER A 192 -3.66 4.98 4.15
N SER A 193 -3.66 4.37 5.34
CA SER A 193 -4.46 4.82 6.48
C SER A 193 -3.61 5.72 7.39
N ALA A 194 -3.89 7.02 7.45
CA ALA A 194 -3.21 7.97 8.34
C ALA A 194 -4.18 8.56 9.37
N ARG A 195 -3.70 8.82 10.61
CA ARG A 195 -4.43 9.64 11.58
C ARG A 195 -4.06 11.11 11.39
N PRO A 196 -4.99 12.06 11.55
CA PRO A 196 -4.62 13.45 11.69
C PRO A 196 -3.85 13.65 13.00
N SER A 197 -2.70 14.31 12.92
CA SER A 197 -2.00 14.81 14.11
C SER A 197 -2.82 15.93 14.73
N SER A 198 -3.16 15.80 16.00
CA SER A 198 -3.73 16.86 16.84
C SER A 198 -2.74 18.00 17.01
#